data_f2a10144a468c8afe0ffe15e5edd287e
#
_entry.id   f2a10144a468c8afe0ffe15e5edd287e
#
_cell.length_a   1.000
_cell.length_b   1.000
_cell.length_c   1.000
_cell.angle_alpha   90.00
_cell.angle_beta   90.00
_cell.angle_gamma   90.00
#
_symmetry.space_group_name_H-M   'P 1'
#
loop_
_entity.id
_entity.type
_entity.pdbx_description
1 polymer ?
#
loop_
_entity_poly.entity_id
_entity_poly.type
_entity_poly.pdbx_seq_one_letter_code
_entity_poly.pdbx_strand_id
1 'polypeptide(L)'
;MFFLNQHRNTFVLYIIILLNGCLSNQMLPNELSDYRATIISSRLPQKIGALTLVQAKSDSNNISLIFKKNKFVDMDSLVEQVAIDFCDEDETRYLLERGISYRIITLDSSNKVDSLNFISLNTCINDE
;
A
#
# COMPACT_ATOMS: atom_id res chain seq x y z
N MET A 1 15.55 -1.43 -53.94
CA MET A 1 15.48 -0.20 -53.16
C MET A 1 14.12 0.04 -52.55
N PHE A 2 13.06 -0.17 -53.30
CA PHE A 2 11.69 0.00 -52.84
C PHE A 2 11.32 -0.96 -51.71
N PHE A 3 11.74 -2.21 -51.80
CA PHE A 3 11.44 -3.24 -50.81
C PHE A 3 12.13 -3.01 -49.48
N LEU A 4 13.33 -2.46 -49.46
CA LEU A 4 14.08 -2.20 -48.24
C LEU A 4 13.44 -1.08 -47.40
N ASN A 5 12.92 -0.06 -48.07
CA ASN A 5 12.22 1.02 -47.36
C ASN A 5 10.91 0.56 -46.75
N GLN A 6 10.19 -0.30 -47.43
CA GLN A 6 8.92 -0.84 -46.95
C GLN A 6 9.11 -1.75 -45.74
N HIS A 7 10.11 -2.60 -45.76
CA HIS A 7 10.45 -3.45 -44.62
C HIS A 7 10.91 -2.66 -43.40
N ARG A 8 11.66 -1.61 -43.64
CA ARG A 8 12.16 -0.75 -42.56
C ARG A 8 11.01 -0.02 -41.88
N ASN A 9 10.06 0.50 -42.60
CA ASN A 9 8.90 1.18 -42.06
C ASN A 9 8.01 0.24 -41.27
N THR A 10 7.78 -0.96 -41.75
CA THR A 10 7.00 -1.98 -41.06
C THR A 10 7.67 -2.39 -39.75
N PHE A 11 8.97 -2.53 -39.75
CA PHE A 11 9.76 -2.89 -38.59
C PHE A 11 9.71 -1.80 -37.52
N VAL A 12 9.83 -0.54 -37.93
CA VAL A 12 9.74 0.60 -37.01
C VAL A 12 8.35 0.70 -36.35
N LEU A 13 7.29 0.49 -37.14
CA LEU A 13 5.92 0.46 -36.62
C LEU A 13 5.72 -0.67 -35.59
N TYR A 14 6.31 -1.83 -35.87
CA TYR A 14 6.23 -2.97 -34.96
C TYR A 14 6.92 -2.68 -33.62
N ILE A 15 8.08 -2.04 -33.64
CA ILE A 15 8.81 -1.66 -32.45
C ILE A 15 8.01 -0.63 -31.62
N ILE A 16 7.37 0.34 -32.28
CA ILE A 16 6.56 1.34 -31.61
C ILE A 16 5.36 0.70 -30.89
N ILE A 17 4.72 -0.29 -31.51
CA ILE A 17 3.61 -1.01 -30.88
C ILE A 17 4.06 -1.78 -29.65
N LEU A 18 5.25 -2.41 -29.70
CA LEU A 18 5.80 -3.14 -28.56
C LEU A 18 6.13 -2.19 -27.40
N LEU A 19 6.67 -1.02 -27.68
CA LEU A 19 6.98 -0.02 -26.66
C LEU A 19 5.71 0.50 -25.97
N ASN A 20 4.66 0.75 -26.74
CA ASN A 20 3.38 1.17 -26.17
C ASN A 20 2.76 0.08 -25.28
N GLY A 21 2.91 -1.19 -25.64
CA GLY A 21 2.47 -2.30 -24.81
C GLY A 21 3.18 -2.37 -23.46
N CYS A 22 4.48 -2.04 -23.43
CA CYS A 22 5.26 -2.00 -22.18
C CYS A 22 4.87 -0.83 -21.28
N LEU A 23 4.47 0.31 -21.85
CA LEU A 23 4.11 1.52 -21.11
C LEU A 23 2.72 1.43 -20.46
N SER A 24 1.86 0.52 -20.91
CA SER A 24 0.50 0.37 -20.41
C SER A 24 0.38 -0.60 -19.22
N ASN A 25 1.48 -1.25 -18.82
CA ASN A 25 1.46 -2.20 -17.71
C ASN A 25 1.37 -1.47 -16.37
N GLN A 26 0.21 -1.59 -15.72
CA GLN A 26 0.02 -1.12 -14.36
C GLN A 26 0.37 -2.24 -13.39
N MET A 27 0.87 -1.87 -12.21
CA MET A 27 1.16 -2.84 -11.17
C MET A 27 -0.12 -3.48 -10.66
N LEU A 28 -0.09 -4.78 -10.45
CA LEU A 28 -1.19 -5.52 -9.83
C LEU A 28 -1.29 -5.13 -8.34
N PRO A 29 -2.49 -5.26 -7.72
CA PRO A 29 -2.65 -4.91 -6.30
C PRO A 29 -1.66 -5.62 -5.37
N ASN A 30 -1.38 -6.91 -5.60
CA ASN A 30 -0.41 -7.63 -4.78
C ASN A 30 1.02 -7.08 -4.93
N GLU A 31 1.39 -6.62 -6.12
CA GLU A 31 2.69 -5.98 -6.37
C GLU A 31 2.77 -4.62 -5.69
N LEU A 32 1.68 -3.85 -5.73
CA LEU A 32 1.60 -2.55 -5.06
C LEU A 32 1.71 -2.70 -3.55
N SER A 33 1.06 -3.71 -2.96
CA SER A 33 1.14 -3.95 -1.53
C SER A 33 2.55 -4.35 -1.12
N ASP A 34 3.23 -5.21 -1.89
CA ASP A 34 4.62 -5.60 -1.66
C ASP A 34 5.55 -4.39 -1.72
N TYR A 35 5.39 -3.57 -2.74
CA TYR A 35 6.19 -2.37 -2.94
C TYR A 35 6.02 -1.38 -1.78
N ARG A 36 4.77 -1.13 -1.39
CA ARG A 36 4.47 -0.20 -0.30
C ARG A 36 5.00 -0.71 1.04
N ALA A 37 4.80 -2.01 1.32
CA ALA A 37 5.32 -2.62 2.55
C ALA A 37 6.85 -2.53 2.61
N THR A 38 7.53 -2.71 1.49
CA THR A 38 8.99 -2.58 1.41
C THR A 38 9.45 -1.16 1.71
N ILE A 39 8.76 -0.16 1.16
CA ILE A 39 9.09 1.25 1.42
C ILE A 39 8.91 1.56 2.91
N ILE A 40 7.79 1.15 3.50
CA ILE A 40 7.53 1.38 4.92
C ILE A 40 8.61 0.68 5.76
N SER A 41 8.92 -0.57 5.44
CA SER A 41 9.92 -1.36 6.17
C SER A 41 11.31 -0.72 6.16
N SER A 42 11.65 0.01 5.10
CA SER A 42 12.96 0.66 4.99
C SER A 42 13.14 1.82 5.98
N ARG A 43 12.06 2.29 6.60
CA ARG A 43 12.06 3.43 7.52
C ARG A 43 11.80 3.03 8.96
N LEU A 44 11.77 1.74 9.28
CA LEU A 44 11.44 1.24 10.61
C LEU A 44 12.68 1.15 11.51
N PRO A 45 12.52 1.27 12.83
CA PRO A 45 11.27 1.61 13.53
C PRO A 45 10.89 3.07 13.39
N GLN A 46 9.59 3.37 13.42
CA GLN A 46 9.10 4.74 13.31
C GLN A 46 8.13 5.04 14.45
N LYS A 47 8.45 6.08 15.20
CA LYS A 47 7.61 6.51 16.31
C LYS A 47 6.50 7.43 15.81
N ILE A 48 5.26 7.07 16.10
CA ILE A 48 4.06 7.81 15.69
C ILE A 48 3.21 8.04 16.93
N GLY A 49 3.43 9.17 17.62
CA GLY A 49 2.71 9.46 18.85
C GLY A 49 3.01 8.45 19.94
N ALA A 50 1.96 7.83 20.47
CA ALA A 50 2.05 6.83 21.55
C ALA A 50 2.36 5.42 21.02
N LEU A 51 2.52 5.26 19.72
CA LEU A 51 2.80 3.99 19.08
C LEU A 51 4.14 4.02 18.38
N THR A 52 4.77 2.85 18.27
CA THR A 52 5.96 2.68 17.43
C THR A 52 5.67 1.61 16.39
N LEU A 53 5.76 1.99 15.13
CA LEU A 53 5.63 1.04 14.02
C LEU A 53 6.91 0.24 13.94
N VAL A 54 6.83 -1.07 14.13
CA VAL A 54 8.00 -1.95 14.21
C VAL A 54 8.10 -2.92 13.05
N GLN A 55 7.01 -3.16 12.33
CA GLN A 55 7.03 -4.08 11.20
C GLN A 55 5.94 -3.75 10.19
N ALA A 56 6.23 -3.94 8.92
CA ALA A 56 5.28 -3.84 7.83
C ALA A 56 5.47 -5.06 6.93
N LYS A 57 4.38 -5.75 6.63
CA LYS A 57 4.38 -6.94 5.78
C LYS A 57 3.24 -6.87 4.80
N SER A 58 3.45 -7.43 3.61
CA SER A 58 2.38 -7.63 2.65
C SER A 58 1.94 -9.09 2.62
N ASP A 59 0.66 -9.31 2.36
CA ASP A 59 0.07 -10.61 2.14
C ASP A 59 -1.05 -10.45 1.12
N SER A 60 -0.78 -10.84 -0.13
CA SER A 60 -1.69 -10.60 -1.25
C SER A 60 -2.04 -9.12 -1.37
N ASN A 61 -3.28 -8.75 -1.16
CA ASN A 61 -3.76 -7.37 -1.26
C ASN A 61 -3.81 -6.66 0.10
N ASN A 62 -3.20 -7.24 1.14
CA ASN A 62 -3.21 -6.68 2.48
C ASN A 62 -1.82 -6.23 2.88
N ILE A 63 -1.76 -5.11 3.59
CA ILE A 63 -0.54 -4.63 4.23
C ILE A 63 -0.79 -4.67 5.73
N SER A 64 0.01 -5.47 6.44
CA SER A 64 -0.06 -5.55 7.90
C SER A 64 0.95 -4.60 8.51
N LEU A 65 0.49 -3.69 9.34
CA LEU A 65 1.31 -2.75 10.09
C LEU A 65 1.26 -3.15 11.56
N ILE A 66 2.42 -3.46 12.12
CA ILE A 66 2.54 -3.95 13.50
C ILE A 66 3.13 -2.84 14.35
N PHE A 67 2.38 -2.42 15.35
CA PHE A 67 2.73 -1.34 16.27
C PHE A 67 2.95 -1.88 17.67
N LYS A 68 3.86 -1.25 18.40
CA LYS A 68 4.00 -1.43 19.85
C LYS A 68 3.51 -0.19 20.56
N LYS A 69 2.78 -0.37 21.64
CA LYS A 69 2.35 0.74 22.49
C LYS A 69 3.53 1.24 23.32
N ASN A 70 3.75 2.55 23.27
CA ASN A 70 4.76 3.19 24.11
C ASN A 70 4.23 3.55 25.48
N LYS A 71 2.90 3.76 25.59
CA LYS A 71 2.20 4.17 26.81
C LYS A 71 0.81 3.54 26.83
N PHE A 72 0.16 3.61 27.97
CA PHE A 72 -1.26 3.25 28.03
C PHE A 72 -2.06 4.28 27.22
N VAL A 73 -2.80 3.81 26.23
CA VAL A 73 -3.60 4.66 25.35
C VAL A 73 -4.97 4.02 25.16
N ASP A 74 -5.96 4.87 24.90
CA ASP A 74 -7.29 4.42 24.48
C ASP A 74 -7.20 4.01 23.00
N MET A 75 -7.21 2.72 22.77
CA MET A 75 -7.05 2.17 21.41
C MET A 75 -8.23 2.50 20.51
N ASP A 76 -9.44 2.58 21.06
CA ASP A 76 -10.62 2.87 20.23
C ASP A 76 -10.52 4.25 19.59
N SER A 77 -10.18 5.27 20.39
CA SER A 77 -9.98 6.63 19.86
C SER A 77 -8.81 6.71 18.89
N LEU A 78 -7.74 6.00 19.20
CA LEU A 78 -6.54 6.02 18.37
C LEU A 78 -6.77 5.36 17.01
N VAL A 79 -7.47 4.23 17.00
CA VAL A 79 -7.80 3.51 15.75
C VAL A 79 -8.71 4.36 14.87
N GLU A 80 -9.68 5.05 15.47
CA GLU A 80 -10.56 5.96 14.76
C GLU A 80 -9.77 7.07 14.07
N GLN A 81 -8.82 7.67 14.78
CA GLN A 81 -7.96 8.71 14.21
C GLN A 81 -7.06 8.18 13.11
N VAL A 82 -6.49 7.00 13.27
CA VAL A 82 -5.67 6.36 12.24
C VAL A 82 -6.49 6.11 10.98
N ALA A 83 -7.72 5.64 11.13
CA ALA A 83 -8.61 5.39 9.99
C ALA A 83 -8.90 6.69 9.23
N ILE A 84 -9.18 7.78 9.95
CA ILE A 84 -9.41 9.09 9.32
C ILE A 84 -8.17 9.54 8.56
N ASP A 85 -7.01 9.45 9.18
CA ASP A 85 -5.74 9.86 8.57
C ASP A 85 -5.43 9.04 7.32
N PHE A 86 -5.69 7.73 7.34
CA PHE A 86 -5.48 6.86 6.19
C PHE A 86 -6.40 7.20 5.04
N CYS A 87 -7.65 7.56 5.33
CA CYS A 87 -8.61 7.94 4.30
C CYS A 87 -8.29 9.29 3.67
N ASP A 88 -7.68 10.19 4.45
CA ASP A 88 -7.35 11.55 3.98
C ASP A 88 -6.02 11.62 3.24
N GLU A 89 -5.11 10.69 3.48
CA GLU A 89 -3.82 10.68 2.80
C GLU A 89 -3.97 10.17 1.37
N ASP A 90 -3.53 10.96 0.40
CA ASP A 90 -3.72 10.68 -1.02
C ASP A 90 -3.11 9.35 -1.46
N GLU A 91 -1.89 9.06 -1.03
CA GLU A 91 -1.17 7.83 -1.39
C GLU A 91 -1.87 6.60 -0.83
N THR A 92 -2.27 6.65 0.43
CA THR A 92 -2.97 5.55 1.08
C THR A 92 -4.34 5.34 0.45
N ARG A 93 -5.08 6.42 0.21
CA ARG A 93 -6.39 6.34 -0.43
C ARG A 93 -6.30 5.75 -1.83
N TYR A 94 -5.27 6.12 -2.58
CA TYR A 94 -5.00 5.55 -3.90
C TYR A 94 -4.90 4.02 -3.85
N LEU A 95 -4.19 3.49 -2.84
CA LEU A 95 -4.05 2.05 -2.66
C LEU A 95 -5.37 1.40 -2.24
N LEU A 96 -6.12 2.04 -1.34
CA LEU A 96 -7.43 1.55 -0.92
C LEU A 96 -8.39 1.45 -2.11
N GLU A 97 -8.38 2.42 -3.00
CA GLU A 97 -9.22 2.44 -4.20
C GLU A 97 -8.87 1.30 -5.16
N ARG A 98 -7.66 0.76 -5.08
CA ARG A 98 -7.21 -0.37 -5.89
C ARG A 98 -7.44 -1.72 -5.24
N GLY A 99 -8.16 -1.76 -4.12
CA GLY A 99 -8.49 -3.00 -3.45
C GLY A 99 -7.46 -3.46 -2.43
N ILE A 100 -6.48 -2.61 -2.11
CA ILE A 100 -5.52 -2.91 -1.05
C ILE A 100 -6.12 -2.48 0.28
N SER A 101 -6.01 -3.33 1.30
CA SER A 101 -6.47 -3.01 2.64
C SER A 101 -5.30 -3.07 3.62
N TYR A 102 -5.46 -2.36 4.72
CA TYR A 102 -4.46 -2.32 5.79
C TYR A 102 -4.99 -3.06 7.00
N ARG A 103 -4.12 -3.86 7.61
CA ARG A 103 -4.39 -4.54 8.88
C ARG A 103 -3.52 -3.87 9.94
N ILE A 104 -4.16 -3.23 10.90
CA ILE A 104 -3.47 -2.53 11.99
C ILE A 104 -3.43 -3.47 13.19
N ILE A 105 -2.24 -3.94 13.54
CA ILE A 105 -2.01 -4.87 14.64
C ILE A 105 -1.25 -4.12 15.72
N THR A 106 -1.78 -4.11 16.94
CA THR A 106 -1.11 -3.49 18.07
C THR A 106 -0.69 -4.56 19.06
N LEU A 107 0.56 -4.50 19.49
CA LEU A 107 1.12 -5.41 20.48
C LEU A 107 1.20 -4.74 21.85
N ASP A 108 0.96 -5.52 22.89
CA ASP A 108 1.16 -5.07 24.27
C ASP A 108 2.64 -5.20 24.67
N SER A 109 2.95 -4.87 25.92
CA SER A 109 4.32 -4.95 26.46
C SER A 109 4.91 -6.35 26.45
N SER A 110 4.05 -7.40 26.37
CA SER A 110 4.46 -8.78 26.30
C SER A 110 4.58 -9.29 24.86
N ASN A 111 4.46 -8.41 23.86
CA ASN A 111 4.48 -8.73 22.43
C ASN A 111 3.30 -9.60 21.99
N LYS A 112 2.21 -9.58 22.73
CA LYS A 112 0.96 -10.25 22.36
C LYS A 112 0.04 -9.26 21.64
N VAL A 113 -0.78 -9.79 20.73
CA VAL A 113 -1.75 -8.97 20.00
C VAL A 113 -2.77 -8.39 20.99
N ASP A 114 -2.81 -7.08 21.05
CA ASP A 114 -3.74 -6.33 21.90
C ASP A 114 -4.97 -5.90 21.11
N SER A 115 -4.78 -5.49 19.85
CA SER A 115 -5.89 -5.11 18.98
C SER A 115 -5.58 -5.46 17.53
N LEU A 116 -6.65 -5.67 16.77
CA LEU A 116 -6.59 -5.94 15.34
C LEU A 116 -7.71 -5.18 14.66
N ASN A 117 -7.37 -4.31 13.72
CA ASN A 117 -8.34 -3.50 12.98
C ASN A 117 -8.02 -3.53 11.51
N PHE A 118 -9.05 -3.43 10.68
CA PHE A 118 -8.92 -3.41 9.22
C PHE A 118 -9.36 -2.05 8.69
N ILE A 119 -8.59 -1.54 7.74
CA ILE A 119 -8.92 -0.31 7.03
C ILE A 119 -8.98 -0.65 5.54
N SER A 120 -10.13 -0.42 4.94
CA SER A 120 -10.37 -0.63 3.51
C SER A 120 -11.08 0.60 2.95
N LEU A 121 -11.34 0.59 1.65
CA LEU A 121 -12.12 1.67 1.04
C LEU A 121 -13.49 1.82 1.69
N ASN A 122 -14.12 0.70 2.07
CA ASN A 122 -15.43 0.73 2.74
C ASN A 122 -15.37 1.49 4.06
N THR A 123 -14.27 1.41 4.79
CA THR A 123 -14.07 2.18 6.03
C THR A 123 -14.16 3.67 5.77
N CYS A 124 -13.57 4.13 4.66
CA CYS A 124 -13.58 5.54 4.29
C CYS A 124 -14.95 6.03 3.84
N ILE A 125 -15.71 5.18 3.16
CA ILE A 125 -17.03 5.52 2.61
C ILE A 125 -18.09 5.57 3.70
N ASN A 126 -18.01 4.66 4.66
CA ASN A 126 -19.04 4.53 5.71
C ASN A 126 -18.93 5.60 6.80
N ASP A 127 -17.82 6.34 6.86
CA ASP A 127 -17.62 7.40 7.84
C ASP A 127 -18.19 8.76 7.38
N GLU A 128 -18.79 8.81 6.19
CA GLU A 128 -19.51 10.00 5.72
C GLU A 128 -20.99 9.96 6.24
#